data_1c63e00ed95f53b71e0ebd851be78b09
#
_entry.id   1c63e00ed95f53b71e0ebd851be78b09
#
_cell.length_a   1.000
_cell.length_b   1.000
_cell.length_c   1.000
_cell.angle_alpha   90.00
_cell.angle_beta   90.00
_cell.angle_gamma   90.00
#
_symmetry.space_group_name_H-M   'P 1'
#
loop_
_entity.id
_entity.type
_entity.pdbx_description
1 polymer ?
#
loop_
_entity_poly.entity_id
_entity_poly.type
_entity_poly.pdbx_seq_one_letter_code
_entity_poly.pdbx_strand_id
1 'polypeptide(L)'
;MIMTMHYKFVYDNSTLCHICNEELGKDRVRDHCHLTGKFTGAAHEVCNLKYRVPKFFSVVFHNLSGYNSHLFIKALGNSEGDISCIPNNEENYISFTKQVIVDKFLNEEGKEVNVKRELRFIDSLRFMASSLDKLSSILKIDQYVNLKKYYSGNQLSLLLRRGVYPYDYIDCLKKIDEKSLPPKE
;
A
#
# COMPACT_ATOMS: atom_id res chain seq x y z
N MET A 1 5.83 16.31 -17.62
CA MET A 1 6.52 15.00 -17.65
C MET A 1 8.02 15.21 -17.61
N ILE A 2 8.73 14.52 -16.72
CA ILE A 2 10.19 14.51 -16.60
C ILE A 2 10.74 13.46 -17.56
N MET A 3 11.48 13.89 -18.60
CA MET A 3 12.06 13.00 -19.59
C MET A 3 13.59 13.06 -19.52
N THR A 4 14.21 12.06 -18.92
CA THR A 4 15.67 11.90 -18.88
C THR A 4 16.17 11.21 -20.15
N MET A 5 17.49 11.26 -20.42
CA MET A 5 18.10 10.51 -21.52
C MET A 5 17.81 9.00 -21.42
N HIS A 6 17.84 8.46 -20.20
CA HIS A 6 17.49 7.06 -19.96
C HIS A 6 16.04 6.76 -20.32
N TYR A 7 15.08 7.58 -19.89
CA TYR A 7 13.66 7.39 -20.23
C TYR A 7 13.39 7.50 -21.74
N LYS A 8 14.10 8.40 -22.42
CA LYS A 8 14.04 8.51 -23.88
C LYS A 8 14.52 7.22 -24.55
N PHE A 9 15.66 6.69 -24.11
CA PHE A 9 16.20 5.42 -24.60
C PHE A 9 15.21 4.27 -24.38
N VAL A 10 14.64 4.15 -23.19
CA VAL A 10 13.63 3.12 -22.87
C VAL A 10 12.42 3.25 -23.77
N TYR A 11 11.89 4.47 -23.97
CA TYR A 11 10.76 4.70 -24.86
C TYR A 11 11.05 4.32 -26.31
N ASP A 12 12.19 4.74 -26.85
CA ASP A 12 12.57 4.52 -28.24
C ASP A 12 12.79 3.03 -28.56
N ASN A 13 13.22 2.23 -27.55
CA ASN A 13 13.46 0.79 -27.70
C ASN A 13 12.30 -0.08 -27.22
N SER A 14 11.20 0.49 -26.71
CA SER A 14 10.05 -0.28 -26.28
C SER A 14 9.27 -0.82 -27.47
N THR A 15 9.05 -2.13 -27.50
CA THR A 15 8.25 -2.82 -28.52
C THR A 15 6.85 -3.20 -28.01
N LEU A 16 6.68 -3.29 -26.68
CA LEU A 16 5.44 -3.69 -26.03
C LEU A 16 4.85 -2.54 -25.22
N CYS A 17 3.54 -2.48 -25.19
CA CYS A 17 2.78 -1.59 -24.31
C CYS A 17 2.93 -2.04 -22.86
N HIS A 18 3.39 -1.15 -21.98
CA HIS A 18 3.58 -1.50 -20.55
C HIS A 18 2.26 -1.76 -19.80
N ILE A 19 1.10 -1.44 -20.40
CA ILE A 19 -0.23 -1.61 -19.78
C ILE A 19 -0.86 -2.95 -20.18
N CYS A 20 -0.91 -3.26 -21.47
CA CYS A 20 -1.57 -4.47 -21.99
C CYS A 20 -0.61 -5.57 -22.43
N ASN A 21 0.69 -5.29 -22.52
CA ASN A 21 1.75 -6.19 -23.01
C ASN A 21 1.62 -6.62 -24.49
N GLU A 22 0.80 -5.93 -25.28
CA GLU A 22 0.69 -6.13 -26.71
C GLU A 22 1.70 -5.26 -27.48
N GLU A 23 1.98 -5.61 -28.74
CA GLU A 23 2.94 -4.88 -29.58
C GLU A 23 2.49 -3.44 -29.84
N LEU A 24 3.43 -2.50 -29.66
CA LEU A 24 3.19 -1.07 -29.93
C LEU A 24 3.21 -0.77 -31.42
N GLY A 25 2.15 -0.12 -31.88
CA GLY A 25 2.01 0.38 -33.23
C GLY A 25 2.40 1.85 -33.41
N LYS A 26 1.80 2.49 -34.43
CA LYS A 26 1.99 3.92 -34.72
C LYS A 26 1.33 4.84 -33.67
N ASP A 27 0.42 4.31 -32.86
CA ASP A 27 -0.32 4.96 -31.79
C ASP A 27 0.45 5.00 -30.45
N ARG A 28 1.77 4.77 -30.51
CA ARG A 28 2.63 4.75 -29.33
C ARG A 28 2.74 6.14 -28.71
N VAL A 29 2.40 6.22 -27.41
CA VAL A 29 2.49 7.43 -26.59
C VAL A 29 3.36 7.21 -25.35
N ARG A 30 3.79 8.31 -24.74
CA ARG A 30 4.58 8.33 -23.52
C ARG A 30 3.66 8.43 -22.32
N ASP A 31 3.53 7.35 -21.57
CA ASP A 31 2.82 7.40 -20.30
C ASP A 31 3.71 7.91 -19.16
N HIS A 32 3.12 8.60 -18.21
CA HIS A 32 3.82 9.15 -17.06
C HIS A 32 2.91 9.27 -15.84
N CYS A 33 3.50 9.17 -14.67
CA CYS A 33 2.79 9.40 -13.42
C CYS A 33 2.42 10.88 -13.30
N HIS A 34 1.12 11.18 -13.25
CA HIS A 34 0.63 12.54 -13.11
C HIS A 34 0.99 13.22 -11.77
N LEU A 35 1.33 12.43 -10.74
CA LEU A 35 1.75 12.96 -9.43
C LEU A 35 3.22 13.36 -9.43
N THR A 36 4.09 12.50 -9.98
CA THR A 36 5.54 12.69 -9.91
C THR A 36 6.13 13.23 -11.21
N GLY A 37 5.37 13.24 -12.28
CA GLY A 37 5.83 13.59 -13.62
C GLY A 37 6.82 12.58 -14.24
N LYS A 38 7.13 11.47 -13.53
CA LYS A 38 8.08 10.46 -14.01
C LYS A 38 7.48 9.62 -15.13
N PHE A 39 8.28 9.33 -16.14
CA PHE A 39 7.93 8.39 -17.21
C PHE A 39 7.67 6.99 -16.63
N THR A 40 6.56 6.37 -17.03
CA THR A 40 6.13 5.03 -16.60
C THR A 40 6.38 3.97 -17.66
N GLY A 41 6.22 4.32 -18.93
CA GLY A 41 6.45 3.39 -20.04
C GLY A 41 5.89 3.89 -21.36
N ALA A 42 6.15 3.14 -22.43
CA ALA A 42 5.50 3.31 -23.72
C ALA A 42 4.15 2.58 -23.70
N ALA A 43 3.09 3.21 -24.17
CA ALA A 43 1.74 2.66 -24.20
C ALA A 43 1.04 2.97 -25.52
N HIS A 44 -0.01 2.19 -25.85
CA HIS A 44 -0.97 2.61 -26.87
C HIS A 44 -1.74 3.85 -26.39
N GLU A 45 -2.10 4.73 -27.26
CA GLU A 45 -2.91 5.91 -26.93
C GLU A 45 -4.19 5.51 -26.19
N VAL A 46 -4.92 4.51 -26.69
CA VAL A 46 -6.17 4.03 -26.07
C VAL A 46 -5.91 3.42 -24.69
N CYS A 47 -4.82 2.68 -24.50
CA CYS A 47 -4.45 2.12 -23.21
C CYS A 47 -4.15 3.22 -22.19
N ASN A 48 -3.37 4.22 -22.60
CA ASN A 48 -3.00 5.36 -21.77
C ASN A 48 -4.24 6.17 -21.34
N LEU A 49 -5.17 6.44 -22.27
CA LEU A 49 -6.41 7.16 -21.96
C LEU A 49 -7.33 6.39 -21.00
N LYS A 50 -7.37 5.06 -21.12
CA LYS A 50 -8.19 4.19 -20.25
C LYS A 50 -7.50 3.84 -18.92
N TYR A 51 -6.18 3.98 -18.84
CA TYR A 51 -5.42 3.65 -17.65
C TYR A 51 -5.71 4.66 -16.54
N ARG A 52 -6.37 4.18 -15.51
CA ARG A 52 -6.72 4.99 -14.35
C ARG A 52 -6.00 4.46 -13.12
N VAL A 53 -5.04 5.23 -12.62
CA VAL A 53 -4.46 4.96 -11.29
C VAL A 53 -5.58 5.13 -10.25
N PRO A 54 -5.81 4.15 -9.39
CA PRO A 54 -6.80 4.26 -8.32
C PRO A 54 -6.57 5.52 -7.49
N LYS A 55 -7.65 6.25 -7.19
CA LYS A 55 -7.57 7.44 -6.34
C LYS A 55 -7.47 7.08 -4.85
N PHE A 56 -7.35 5.81 -4.54
CA PHE A 56 -7.25 5.31 -3.18
C PHE A 56 -6.17 4.23 -3.05
N PHE A 57 -5.68 4.08 -1.83
CA PHE A 57 -4.81 2.99 -1.39
C PHE A 57 -5.53 2.22 -0.29
N SER A 58 -5.64 0.90 -0.45
CA SER A 58 -6.19 0.04 0.59
C SER A 58 -5.11 -0.27 1.64
N VAL A 59 -5.43 0.01 2.89
CA VAL A 59 -4.62 -0.33 4.06
C VAL A 59 -5.36 -1.43 4.82
N VAL A 60 -4.88 -2.65 4.70
CA VAL A 60 -5.58 -3.82 5.25
C VAL A 60 -4.98 -4.20 6.59
N PHE A 61 -5.84 -4.26 7.60
CA PHE A 61 -5.53 -4.82 8.90
C PHE A 61 -6.31 -6.10 9.14
N HIS A 62 -5.83 -6.92 10.04
CA HIS A 62 -6.59 -8.05 10.55
C HIS A 62 -7.04 -7.72 11.97
N ASN A 63 -8.37 -7.73 12.21
CA ASN A 63 -9.00 -7.29 13.46
C ASN A 63 -8.83 -5.77 13.72
N LEU A 64 -9.00 -4.96 12.68
CA LEU A 64 -8.95 -3.49 12.79
C LEU A 64 -10.00 -2.96 13.76
N SER A 65 -11.22 -3.45 13.65
CA SER A 65 -12.38 -2.99 14.41
C SER A 65 -12.34 -3.38 15.90
N GLY A 66 -11.50 -4.37 16.27
CA GLY A 66 -11.41 -4.82 17.65
C GLY A 66 -10.54 -3.89 18.53
N TYR A 67 -9.32 -3.61 18.09
CA TYR A 67 -8.36 -2.85 18.92
C TYR A 67 -7.48 -1.91 18.13
N ASN A 68 -7.00 -2.36 16.96
CA ASN A 68 -5.93 -1.67 16.23
C ASN A 68 -6.28 -0.24 15.82
N SER A 69 -7.56 0.05 15.52
CA SER A 69 -8.01 1.40 15.14
C SER A 69 -7.76 2.44 16.23
N HIS A 70 -7.88 2.07 17.51
CA HIS A 70 -7.69 2.99 18.63
C HIS A 70 -6.25 3.50 18.76
N LEU A 71 -5.27 2.72 18.27
CA LEU A 71 -3.85 3.08 18.39
C LEU A 71 -3.47 4.27 17.51
N PHE A 72 -4.10 4.46 16.36
CA PHE A 72 -3.66 5.45 15.39
C PHE A 72 -4.75 6.40 14.88
N ILE A 73 -6.04 6.15 15.17
CA ILE A 73 -7.12 7.01 14.66
C ILE A 73 -6.98 8.47 15.13
N LYS A 74 -6.50 8.68 16.35
CA LYS A 74 -6.22 10.03 16.89
C LYS A 74 -5.11 10.73 16.09
N ALA A 75 -4.04 10.01 15.77
CA ALA A 75 -2.94 10.55 14.98
C ALA A 75 -3.38 10.90 13.55
N LEU A 76 -4.23 10.08 12.94
CA LEU A 76 -4.83 10.38 11.64
C LEU A 76 -5.73 11.63 11.68
N GLY A 77 -6.44 11.84 12.80
CA GLY A 77 -7.27 13.02 13.00
C GLY A 77 -6.50 14.33 13.08
N ASN A 78 -5.25 14.28 13.54
CA ASN A 78 -4.38 15.45 13.66
C ASN A 78 -3.76 15.92 12.33
N SER A 79 -3.84 15.10 11.28
CA SER A 79 -3.34 15.47 9.96
C SER A 79 -4.43 16.10 9.09
N GLU A 80 -4.04 16.96 8.13
CA GLU A 80 -4.98 17.56 7.18
C GLU A 80 -5.79 16.53 6.41
N GLY A 81 -7.02 16.89 6.04
CA GLY A 81 -7.94 16.10 5.25
C GLY A 81 -9.01 15.38 6.07
N ASP A 82 -10.11 15.12 5.42
CA ASP A 82 -11.32 14.58 6.06
C ASP A 82 -11.17 13.09 6.38
N ILE A 83 -11.80 12.69 7.47
CA ILE A 83 -12.00 11.29 7.82
C ILE A 83 -13.50 10.99 7.68
N SER A 84 -13.82 9.97 6.91
CA SER A 84 -15.13 9.36 6.86
C SER A 84 -15.07 7.95 7.42
N CYS A 85 -16.10 7.52 8.15
CA CYS A 85 -16.15 6.20 8.74
C CYS A 85 -17.49 5.52 8.49
N ILE A 86 -17.48 4.20 8.47
CA ILE A 86 -18.66 3.36 8.55
C ILE A 86 -18.66 2.75 9.96
N PRO A 87 -19.48 3.25 10.89
CA PRO A 87 -19.53 2.73 12.24
C PRO A 87 -20.23 1.36 12.27
N ASN A 88 -19.80 0.52 13.20
CA ASN A 88 -20.50 -0.70 13.56
C ASN A 88 -21.38 -0.48 14.80
N ASN A 89 -20.82 0.27 15.75
CA ASN A 89 -21.46 0.76 16.96
C ASN A 89 -20.74 2.03 17.43
N GLU A 90 -21.05 2.55 18.60
CA GLU A 90 -20.44 3.77 19.13
C GLU A 90 -18.93 3.68 19.35
N GLU A 91 -18.39 2.48 19.56
CA GLU A 91 -16.98 2.27 19.88
C GLU A 91 -16.16 1.67 18.74
N ASN A 92 -16.82 1.01 17.77
CA ASN A 92 -16.13 0.24 16.73
C ASN A 92 -16.51 0.67 15.32
N TYR A 93 -15.54 0.65 14.41
CA TYR A 93 -15.70 1.00 13.01
C TYR A 93 -15.55 -0.23 12.12
N ILE A 94 -16.42 -0.35 11.11
CA ILE A 94 -16.29 -1.37 10.05
C ILE A 94 -15.12 -1.04 9.16
N SER A 95 -15.05 0.21 8.72
CA SER A 95 -13.97 0.77 7.92
C SER A 95 -13.92 2.27 8.09
N PHE A 96 -12.81 2.88 7.78
CA PHE A 96 -12.70 4.32 7.68
C PHE A 96 -11.77 4.71 6.53
N THR A 97 -11.97 5.92 6.03
CA THR A 97 -11.23 6.48 4.92
C THR A 97 -10.66 7.83 5.34
N LYS A 98 -9.36 8.01 5.15
CA LYS A 98 -8.67 9.28 5.34
C LYS A 98 -8.36 9.89 3.99
N GLN A 99 -8.77 11.13 3.76
CA GLN A 99 -8.28 11.91 2.64
C GLN A 99 -6.90 12.49 2.97
N VAL A 100 -5.96 12.39 2.04
CA VAL A 100 -4.63 12.98 2.14
C VAL A 100 -4.38 13.86 0.92
N ILE A 101 -3.81 15.05 1.15
CA ILE A 101 -3.37 15.94 0.08
C ILE A 101 -1.98 15.48 -0.31
N VAL A 102 -1.82 15.03 -1.56
CA VAL A 102 -0.56 14.48 -2.07
C VAL A 102 0.18 15.45 -2.98
N ASP A 103 -0.54 16.47 -3.51
CA ASP A 103 0.03 17.49 -4.38
C ASP A 103 -0.90 18.70 -4.44
N LYS A 104 -0.38 19.82 -4.94
CA LYS A 104 -1.11 21.07 -5.17
C LYS A 104 -0.69 21.64 -6.52
N PHE A 105 -1.63 22.17 -7.27
CA PHE A 105 -1.34 22.89 -8.51
C PHE A 105 -2.26 24.09 -8.67
N LEU A 106 -1.83 25.06 -9.47
CA LEU A 106 -2.66 26.21 -9.86
C LEU A 106 -3.45 25.85 -11.12
N ASN A 107 -4.77 26.07 -11.09
CA ASN A 107 -5.60 25.93 -12.26
C ASN A 107 -5.42 27.12 -13.23
N GLU A 108 -6.11 27.09 -14.35
CA GLU A 108 -6.04 28.16 -15.38
C GLU A 108 -6.50 29.54 -14.86
N GLU A 109 -7.28 29.55 -13.80
CA GLU A 109 -7.74 30.77 -13.11
C GLU A 109 -6.77 31.27 -12.01
N GLY A 110 -5.61 30.60 -11.84
CA GLY A 110 -4.62 30.91 -10.81
C GLY A 110 -5.03 30.47 -9.39
N LYS A 111 -6.07 29.63 -9.25
CA LYS A 111 -6.53 29.11 -7.96
C LYS A 111 -5.80 27.81 -7.60
N GLU A 112 -5.34 27.71 -6.36
CA GLU A 112 -4.74 26.49 -5.83
C GLU A 112 -5.76 25.34 -5.74
N VAL A 113 -5.43 24.22 -6.36
CA VAL A 113 -6.24 22.98 -6.34
C VAL A 113 -5.45 21.86 -5.69
N ASN A 114 -6.03 21.24 -4.69
CA ASN A 114 -5.43 20.13 -3.98
C ASN A 114 -5.68 18.80 -4.70
N VAL A 115 -4.61 18.05 -4.97
CA VAL A 115 -4.71 16.68 -5.46
C VAL A 115 -4.88 15.76 -4.25
N LYS A 116 -6.07 15.18 -4.11
CA LYS A 116 -6.42 14.30 -3.00
C LYS A 116 -6.30 12.83 -3.39
N ARG A 117 -5.89 12.00 -2.43
CA ARG A 117 -5.96 10.53 -2.45
C ARG A 117 -6.62 10.05 -1.18
N GLU A 118 -7.15 8.84 -1.22
CA GLU A 118 -7.79 8.22 -0.07
C GLU A 118 -6.94 7.07 0.45
N LEU A 119 -6.76 6.99 1.76
CA LEU A 119 -6.32 5.80 2.46
C LEU A 119 -7.57 5.12 2.99
N ARG A 120 -7.89 3.93 2.46
CA ARG A 120 -9.06 3.13 2.87
C ARG A 120 -8.60 2.02 3.79
N PHE A 121 -8.98 2.14 5.06
CA PHE A 121 -8.66 1.18 6.10
C PHE A 121 -9.73 0.10 6.15
N ILE A 122 -9.32 -1.15 5.93
CA ILE A 122 -10.21 -2.29 5.76
C ILE A 122 -9.84 -3.37 6.77
N ASP A 123 -10.85 -3.96 7.41
CA ASP A 123 -10.66 -5.08 8.32
C ASP A 123 -10.84 -6.42 7.60
N SER A 124 -9.74 -7.15 7.41
CA SER A 124 -9.78 -8.46 6.75
C SER A 124 -10.46 -9.55 7.57
N LEU A 125 -10.57 -9.40 8.91
CA LEU A 125 -11.30 -10.37 9.73
C LEU A 125 -12.77 -10.47 9.32
N ARG A 126 -13.33 -9.42 8.72
CA ARG A 126 -14.74 -9.39 8.28
C ARG A 126 -15.06 -10.29 7.10
N PHE A 127 -14.08 -10.59 6.27
CA PHE A 127 -14.23 -11.50 5.12
C PHE A 127 -13.34 -12.74 5.19
N MET A 128 -12.38 -12.75 6.12
CA MET A 128 -11.57 -13.92 6.48
C MET A 128 -11.71 -14.15 8.00
N ALA A 129 -12.87 -14.66 8.42
CA ALA A 129 -13.27 -14.75 9.82
C ALA A 129 -12.51 -15.87 10.58
N SER A 130 -11.20 -15.75 10.67
CA SER A 130 -10.31 -16.67 11.38
C SER A 130 -9.03 -15.96 11.80
N SER A 131 -8.28 -16.49 12.78
CA SER A 131 -6.98 -15.92 13.15
C SER A 131 -5.97 -15.99 12.01
N LEU A 132 -5.02 -15.06 11.95
CA LEU A 132 -3.94 -15.09 10.95
C LEU A 132 -3.13 -16.38 11.01
N ASP A 133 -2.90 -16.92 12.21
CA ASP A 133 -2.22 -18.18 12.43
C ASP A 133 -2.97 -19.34 11.73
N LYS A 134 -4.29 -19.42 11.91
CA LYS A 134 -5.12 -20.43 11.26
C LYS A 134 -5.18 -20.22 9.75
N LEU A 135 -5.27 -18.98 9.28
CA LEU A 135 -5.27 -18.66 7.85
C LEU A 135 -3.94 -19.02 7.19
N SER A 136 -2.82 -18.74 7.87
CA SER A 136 -1.49 -19.08 7.35
C SER A 136 -1.25 -20.61 7.35
N SER A 137 -1.75 -21.34 8.33
CA SER A 137 -1.57 -22.81 8.42
C SER A 137 -2.27 -23.59 7.29
N ILE A 138 -3.28 -22.99 6.65
CA ILE A 138 -4.00 -23.58 5.51
C ILE A 138 -3.17 -23.52 4.22
N LEU A 139 -2.27 -22.52 4.11
CA LEU A 139 -1.48 -22.29 2.92
C LEU A 139 -0.28 -23.25 2.85
N LYS A 140 -0.06 -23.80 1.66
CA LYS A 140 1.17 -24.55 1.35
C LYS A 140 2.32 -23.59 1.09
N ILE A 141 3.56 -24.06 1.30
CA ILE A 141 4.77 -23.22 1.13
C ILE A 141 4.88 -22.61 -0.28
N ASP A 142 4.43 -23.31 -1.31
CA ASP A 142 4.43 -22.84 -2.69
C ASP A 142 3.48 -21.67 -2.93
N GLN A 143 2.43 -21.53 -2.14
CA GLN A 143 1.43 -20.46 -2.24
C GLN A 143 1.89 -19.10 -1.68
N TYR A 144 3.00 -19.06 -0.93
CA TYR A 144 3.57 -17.82 -0.42
C TYR A 144 4.41 -17.06 -1.48
N VAL A 145 3.82 -16.83 -2.65
CA VAL A 145 4.50 -16.27 -3.83
C VAL A 145 5.17 -14.92 -3.55
N ASN A 146 4.50 -14.04 -2.81
CA ASN A 146 5.04 -12.71 -2.54
C ASN A 146 6.17 -12.73 -1.50
N LEU A 147 6.06 -13.53 -0.45
CA LEU A 147 7.13 -13.65 0.54
C LEU A 147 8.39 -14.29 -0.06
N LYS A 148 8.23 -15.28 -0.93
CA LYS A 148 9.36 -15.93 -1.62
C LYS A 148 10.17 -15.02 -2.53
N LYS A 149 9.63 -13.87 -2.95
CA LYS A 149 10.39 -12.88 -3.72
C LYS A 149 11.48 -12.20 -2.89
N TYR A 150 11.31 -12.15 -1.56
CA TYR A 150 12.19 -11.42 -0.66
C TYR A 150 12.90 -12.32 0.35
N TYR A 151 12.35 -13.49 0.66
CA TYR A 151 12.82 -14.36 1.72
C TYR A 151 12.93 -15.81 1.26
N SER A 152 13.99 -16.51 1.66
CA SER A 152 14.23 -17.91 1.31
C SER A 152 14.73 -18.72 2.52
N GLY A 153 14.65 -20.04 2.43
CA GLY A 153 15.20 -20.97 3.43
C GLY A 153 14.68 -20.70 4.85
N ASN A 154 15.59 -20.58 5.80
CA ASN A 154 15.27 -20.39 7.22
C ASN A 154 14.53 -19.09 7.50
N GLN A 155 14.78 -18.02 6.74
CA GLN A 155 14.10 -16.74 6.92
C GLN A 155 12.60 -16.87 6.61
N LEU A 156 12.26 -17.56 5.53
CA LEU A 156 10.87 -17.82 5.17
C LEU A 156 10.17 -18.67 6.25
N SER A 157 10.81 -19.73 6.74
CA SER A 157 10.24 -20.58 7.78
C SER A 157 10.00 -19.85 9.09
N LEU A 158 10.87 -18.91 9.45
CA LEU A 158 10.69 -18.05 10.63
C LEU A 158 9.51 -17.08 10.47
N LEU A 159 9.30 -16.53 9.27
CA LEU A 159 8.18 -15.63 8.98
C LEU A 159 6.83 -16.34 8.94
N LEU A 160 6.81 -17.63 8.59
CA LEU A 160 5.57 -18.42 8.48
C LEU A 160 5.08 -18.97 9.83
N ARG A 161 5.90 -18.93 10.87
CA ARG A 161 5.49 -19.34 12.22
C ARG A 161 4.96 -18.15 13.01
N ARG A 162 4.11 -18.43 13.99
CA ARG A 162 3.70 -17.41 14.97
C ARG A 162 4.94 -16.93 15.74
N GLY A 163 5.15 -15.62 15.74
CA GLY A 163 6.19 -14.99 16.54
C GLY A 163 5.84 -15.10 18.04
N VAL A 164 6.87 -15.28 18.86
CA VAL A 164 6.73 -15.19 20.31
C VAL A 164 7.16 -13.79 20.72
N TYR A 165 6.20 -13.02 21.26
CA TYR A 165 6.50 -11.71 21.81
C TYR A 165 6.83 -11.87 23.30
N PRO A 166 7.97 -11.36 23.77
CA PRO A 166 8.42 -11.55 25.15
C PRO A 166 7.71 -10.57 26.10
N TYR A 167 6.43 -10.84 26.38
CA TYR A 167 5.58 -9.95 27.19
C TYR A 167 6.15 -9.66 28.58
N ASP A 168 6.71 -10.66 29.23
CA ASP A 168 7.24 -10.53 30.60
C ASP A 168 8.56 -9.73 30.63
N TYR A 169 9.29 -9.75 29.53
CA TYR A 169 10.54 -9.00 29.41
C TYR A 169 10.31 -7.53 29.07
N ILE A 170 9.36 -7.21 28.19
CA ILE A 170 9.10 -5.86 27.69
C ILE A 170 8.14 -5.14 28.65
N ASP A 171 8.69 -4.56 29.69
CA ASP A 171 7.97 -3.77 30.70
C ASP A 171 7.99 -2.26 30.43
N CYS A 172 8.86 -1.79 29.52
CA CYS A 172 8.95 -0.38 29.15
C CYS A 172 9.34 -0.20 27.68
N LEU A 173 9.03 0.99 27.11
CA LEU A 173 9.29 1.30 25.71
C LEU A 173 10.78 1.26 25.34
N LYS A 174 11.69 1.54 26.27
CA LYS A 174 13.14 1.50 26.02
C LYS A 174 13.64 0.11 25.62
N LYS A 175 13.00 -0.94 26.11
CA LYS A 175 13.37 -2.32 25.76
C LYS A 175 13.00 -2.71 24.33
N ILE A 176 12.11 -1.95 23.68
CA ILE A 176 11.78 -2.14 22.24
C ILE A 176 12.95 -1.72 21.35
N ASP A 177 13.75 -0.75 21.80
CA ASP A 177 14.88 -0.21 21.05
C ASP A 177 16.19 -1.02 21.25
N GLU A 178 16.15 -2.07 22.09
CA GLU A 178 17.30 -2.94 22.30
C GLU A 178 17.66 -3.72 21.05
N LYS A 179 18.96 -3.75 20.72
CA LYS A 179 19.49 -4.43 19.53
C LYS A 179 19.79 -5.91 19.76
N SER A 180 19.70 -6.38 20.99
CA SER A 180 19.93 -7.77 21.39
C SER A 180 18.61 -8.47 21.75
N LEU A 181 18.57 -9.78 21.54
CA LEU A 181 17.44 -10.59 21.99
C LEU A 181 17.41 -10.64 23.53
N PRO A 182 16.21 -10.77 24.12
CA PRO A 182 16.09 -11.03 25.55
C PRO A 182 16.94 -12.21 25.99
N PRO A 183 17.45 -12.21 27.22
CA PRO A 183 18.15 -13.38 27.77
C PRO A 183 17.24 -14.61 27.73
N LYS A 184 17.80 -15.75 27.46
CA LYS A 184 17.08 -17.03 27.61
C LYS A 184 17.02 -17.34 29.12
N GLU A 185 15.82 -17.51 29.62
CA GLU A 185 15.60 -18.13 30.92
C GLU A 185 16.01 -19.61 30.91
#